data_257fb245700d9ad352ceffe953d95efe
#
_entry.id   257fb245700d9ad352ceffe953d95efe
#
_cell.length_a   1.000
_cell.length_b   1.000
_cell.length_c   1.000
_cell.angle_alpha   90.00
_cell.angle_beta   90.00
_cell.angle_gamma   90.00
#
_symmetry.space_group_name_H-M   'P 1'
#
loop_
_entity.id
_entity.type
_entity.pdbx_description
1 polymer ?
#
loop_
_entity_poly.entity_id
_entity_poly.type
_entity_poly.pdbx_seq_one_letter_code
_entity_poly.pdbx_strand_id
1 'polypeptide(L)'
;AQVKAYLDHFRKVKIYLSEDLRKEPEGIVQSLEDFLEIDRVPLLFGDNLNASGEPKSEAINKFLKKPNLLKKIVGGLLPKELRRKLRLKVQSTVYQYNLEKKELNPETREKLKKYYREDILKLQELINRDLGSWIK
;
A
#
# COMPACT_ATOMS: atom_id res chain seq x y z
N ALA A 1 -21.75 5.64 -0.13
CA ALA A 1 -22.31 6.23 -1.36
C ALA A 1 -21.70 5.64 -2.64
N GLN A 2 -20.37 5.58 -2.80
CA GLN A 2 -19.73 5.08 -4.04
C GLN A 2 -20.03 3.60 -4.32
N VAL A 3 -19.85 2.72 -3.34
CA VAL A 3 -20.09 1.28 -3.49
C VAL A 3 -21.51 1.00 -3.97
N LYS A 4 -22.51 1.70 -3.42
CA LYS A 4 -23.90 1.56 -3.84
C LYS A 4 -24.08 1.89 -5.33
N ALA A 5 -23.45 2.96 -5.82
CA ALA A 5 -23.54 3.33 -7.23
C ALA A 5 -22.98 2.23 -8.17
N TYR A 6 -21.87 1.55 -7.76
CA TYR A 6 -21.37 0.42 -8.54
C TYR A 6 -22.35 -0.77 -8.52
N LEU A 7 -22.90 -1.10 -7.35
CA LEU A 7 -23.90 -2.20 -7.25
C LEU A 7 -25.17 -1.91 -8.03
N ASP A 8 -25.59 -0.66 -8.10
CA ASP A 8 -26.80 -0.25 -8.85
C ASP A 8 -26.55 -0.21 -10.38
N HIS A 9 -25.30 -0.01 -10.83
CA HIS A 9 -24.97 0.18 -12.24
C HIS A 9 -24.46 -1.08 -12.94
N PHE A 10 -23.76 -1.96 -12.24
CA PHE A 10 -23.12 -3.13 -12.82
C PHE A 10 -23.82 -4.42 -12.40
N ARG A 11 -23.99 -5.34 -13.35
CA ARG A 11 -24.64 -6.64 -13.08
C ARG A 11 -23.81 -7.57 -12.20
N LYS A 12 -22.49 -7.51 -12.36
CA LYS A 12 -21.54 -8.29 -11.56
C LYS A 12 -20.60 -7.32 -10.86
N VAL A 13 -20.60 -7.32 -9.54
CA VAL A 13 -19.69 -6.53 -8.71
C VAL A 13 -19.11 -7.45 -7.65
N LYS A 14 -17.79 -7.41 -7.48
CA LYS A 14 -17.11 -8.12 -6.42
C LYS A 14 -16.31 -7.12 -5.58
N ILE A 15 -16.46 -7.21 -4.27
CA ILE A 15 -15.87 -6.24 -3.33
C ILE A 15 -14.88 -6.99 -2.45
N TYR A 16 -13.67 -6.49 -2.38
CA TYR A 16 -12.60 -6.98 -1.52
C TYR A 16 -12.21 -5.92 -0.50
N LEU A 17 -11.88 -6.34 0.70
CA LEU A 17 -11.30 -5.46 1.71
C LEU A 17 -9.78 -5.55 1.64
N SER A 18 -9.10 -4.43 1.94
CA SER A 18 -7.63 -4.40 1.96
C SER A 18 -7.02 -5.32 3.02
N GLU A 19 -7.77 -5.62 4.07
CA GLU A 19 -7.40 -6.59 5.09
C GLU A 19 -7.36 -8.02 4.57
N ASP A 20 -8.31 -8.39 3.71
CA ASP A 20 -8.35 -9.72 3.10
C ASP A 20 -7.14 -9.91 2.17
N LEU A 21 -6.85 -8.91 1.35
CA LEU A 21 -5.68 -8.93 0.47
C LEU A 21 -4.36 -9.05 1.24
N ARG A 22 -4.28 -8.49 2.45
CA ARG A 22 -3.09 -8.63 3.31
C ARG A 22 -2.98 -9.98 3.99
N LYS A 23 -4.12 -10.59 4.33
CA LYS A 23 -4.16 -11.89 5.02
C LYS A 23 -3.96 -13.06 4.07
N GLU A 24 -4.61 -12.99 2.91
CA GLU A 24 -4.68 -14.09 1.96
C GLU A 24 -4.61 -13.57 0.52
N PRO A 25 -3.47 -13.02 0.09
CA PRO A 25 -3.32 -12.42 -1.23
C PRO A 25 -3.57 -13.41 -2.36
N GLU A 26 -3.12 -14.66 -2.22
CA GLU A 26 -3.31 -15.71 -3.23
C GLU A 26 -4.78 -16.03 -3.45
N GLY A 27 -5.53 -16.26 -2.37
CA GLY A 27 -6.97 -16.55 -2.46
C GLY A 27 -7.77 -15.40 -3.06
N ILE A 28 -7.39 -14.15 -2.74
CA ILE A 28 -8.03 -12.98 -3.34
C ILE A 28 -7.77 -12.91 -4.84
N VAL A 29 -6.53 -13.16 -5.29
CA VAL A 29 -6.22 -13.14 -6.73
C VAL A 29 -6.91 -14.28 -7.46
N GLN A 30 -6.88 -15.50 -6.94
CA GLN A 30 -7.62 -16.62 -7.51
C GLN A 30 -9.12 -16.32 -7.63
N SER A 31 -9.69 -15.73 -6.59
CA SER A 31 -11.09 -15.31 -6.58
C SER A 31 -11.40 -14.20 -7.59
N LEU A 32 -10.42 -13.36 -7.90
CA LEU A 32 -10.53 -12.33 -8.94
C LEU A 32 -10.43 -12.94 -10.35
N GLU A 33 -9.50 -13.90 -10.55
CA GLU A 33 -9.36 -14.63 -11.82
C GLU A 33 -10.64 -15.41 -12.14
N ASP A 34 -11.21 -16.11 -11.16
CA ASP A 34 -12.49 -16.81 -11.30
C ASP A 34 -13.63 -15.83 -11.64
N PHE A 35 -13.65 -14.64 -11.01
CA PHE A 35 -14.66 -13.61 -11.28
C PHE A 35 -14.54 -13.03 -12.69
N LEU A 36 -13.32 -12.88 -13.19
CA LEU A 36 -13.02 -12.38 -14.54
C LEU A 36 -13.11 -13.47 -15.62
N GLU A 37 -13.29 -14.73 -15.22
CA GLU A 37 -13.35 -15.88 -16.12
C GLU A 37 -12.05 -16.02 -16.95
N ILE A 38 -10.90 -15.78 -16.33
CA ILE A 38 -9.56 -15.90 -16.93
C ILE A 38 -8.76 -17.04 -16.33
N ASP A 39 -7.79 -17.55 -17.08
CA ASP A 39 -6.90 -18.60 -16.62
C ASP A 39 -6.02 -18.14 -15.47
N ARG A 40 -5.71 -19.06 -14.54
CA ARG A 40 -4.85 -18.79 -13.40
C ARG A 40 -3.40 -18.60 -13.82
N VAL A 41 -2.80 -17.50 -13.37
CA VAL A 41 -1.40 -17.19 -13.64
C VAL A 41 -0.58 -17.36 -12.36
N PRO A 42 0.58 -18.04 -12.41
CA PRO A 42 1.48 -18.11 -11.26
C PRO A 42 1.92 -16.71 -10.82
N LEU A 43 1.58 -16.33 -9.60
CA LEU A 43 1.90 -15.00 -9.08
C LEU A 43 3.20 -15.05 -8.28
N LEU A 44 4.09 -14.15 -8.60
CA LEU A 44 5.26 -13.89 -7.79
C LEU A 44 4.91 -12.72 -6.85
N PHE A 45 4.57 -13.05 -5.60
CA PHE A 45 4.41 -12.04 -4.56
C PHE A 45 5.80 -11.54 -4.17
N GLY A 46 6.07 -10.29 -4.51
CA GLY A 46 7.34 -9.63 -4.17
C GLY A 46 7.22 -8.74 -2.93
N ASP A 47 8.34 -8.09 -2.60
CA ASP A 47 8.41 -7.12 -1.51
C ASP A 47 7.42 -5.97 -1.69
N ASN A 48 7.02 -5.37 -0.58
CA ASN A 48 6.07 -4.27 -0.52
C ASN A 48 6.63 -3.04 -1.27
N LEU A 49 6.22 -2.87 -2.53
CA LEU A 49 6.79 -1.86 -3.44
C LEU A 49 6.49 -0.42 -3.02
N ASN A 50 5.41 -0.20 -2.29
CA ASN A 50 4.92 1.12 -1.90
C ASN A 50 4.89 1.28 -0.37
N ALA A 51 6.02 1.11 0.28
CA ALA A 51 6.12 1.40 1.70
C ALA A 51 5.83 2.89 1.95
N SER A 52 4.80 3.18 2.75
CA SER A 52 4.44 4.53 3.18
C SER A 52 4.93 4.78 4.60
N GLY A 53 5.38 5.99 4.87
CA GLY A 53 5.84 6.41 6.19
C GLY A 53 6.55 7.76 6.14
N GLU A 54 6.82 8.31 7.32
CA GLU A 54 7.69 9.48 7.45
C GLU A 54 9.15 9.04 7.59
N PRO A 55 10.12 9.81 7.09
CA PRO A 55 11.51 9.47 7.25
C PRO A 55 11.93 9.62 8.71
N LYS A 56 12.50 8.57 9.31
CA LYS A 56 13.11 8.60 10.66
C LYS A 56 14.21 9.65 10.76
N SER A 57 14.98 9.79 9.69
CA SER A 57 16.05 10.77 9.60
C SER A 57 15.93 11.61 8.34
N GLU A 58 15.72 12.91 8.53
CA GLU A 58 15.73 13.87 7.42
C GLU A 58 17.10 14.00 6.75
N ALA A 59 18.18 13.83 7.51
CA ALA A 59 19.53 13.88 6.98
C ALA A 59 19.76 12.76 5.94
N ILE A 60 19.36 11.53 6.26
CA ILE A 60 19.42 10.41 5.34
C ILE A 60 18.52 10.67 4.13
N ASN A 61 17.32 11.18 4.32
CA ASN A 61 16.39 11.49 3.25
C ASN A 61 16.95 12.59 2.31
N LYS A 62 17.53 13.65 2.88
CA LYS A 62 18.22 14.72 2.11
C LYS A 62 19.41 14.16 1.36
N PHE A 63 20.23 13.30 1.99
CA PHE A 63 21.38 12.65 1.37
C PHE A 63 20.95 11.77 0.19
N LEU A 64 19.87 11.01 0.32
CA LEU A 64 19.36 10.13 -0.75
C LEU A 64 18.77 10.93 -1.93
N LYS A 65 18.03 12.00 -1.63
CA LYS A 65 17.31 12.78 -2.66
C LYS A 65 18.19 13.82 -3.37
N LYS A 66 19.12 14.46 -2.65
CA LYS A 66 19.94 15.53 -3.21
C LYS A 66 21.19 14.99 -3.94
N PRO A 67 21.60 15.62 -5.05
CA PRO A 67 22.90 15.37 -5.65
C PRO A 67 23.98 15.82 -4.66
N ASN A 68 24.95 14.97 -4.38
CA ASN A 68 26.09 15.28 -3.53
C ASN A 68 27.40 14.82 -4.19
N LEU A 69 28.51 15.40 -3.74
CA LEU A 69 29.84 15.15 -4.29
C LEU A 69 30.22 13.66 -4.25
N LEU A 70 29.87 12.96 -3.16
CA LEU A 70 30.12 11.52 -3.01
C LEU A 70 29.44 10.70 -4.12
N LYS A 71 28.18 11.03 -4.46
CA LYS A 71 27.49 10.37 -5.58
C LYS A 71 28.14 10.64 -6.94
N LYS A 72 28.72 11.84 -7.13
CA LYS A 72 29.47 12.18 -8.34
C LYS A 72 30.76 11.37 -8.45
N ILE A 73 31.54 11.28 -7.38
CA ILE A 73 32.83 10.56 -7.33
C ILE A 73 32.57 9.05 -7.55
N VAL A 74 31.69 8.43 -6.72
CA VAL A 74 31.34 7.02 -6.87
C VAL A 74 30.71 6.74 -8.23
N GLY A 75 29.91 7.69 -8.73
CA GLY A 75 29.30 7.60 -10.03
C GLY A 75 30.30 7.66 -11.19
N GLY A 76 31.46 8.33 -11.06
CA GLY A 76 32.50 8.38 -12.06
C GLY A 76 33.34 7.09 -12.17
N LEU A 77 33.48 6.36 -11.06
CA LEU A 77 34.33 5.18 -10.94
C LEU A 77 33.62 3.86 -11.34
N LEU A 78 32.29 3.83 -11.38
CA LEU A 78 31.54 2.60 -11.63
C LEU A 78 30.94 2.54 -13.03
N PRO A 79 30.95 1.35 -13.68
CA PRO A 79 30.24 1.11 -14.94
C PRO A 79 28.75 1.46 -14.81
N LYS A 80 28.14 1.96 -15.89
CA LYS A 80 26.75 2.44 -15.91
C LYS A 80 25.73 1.43 -15.36
N GLU A 81 25.88 0.15 -15.72
CA GLU A 81 24.97 -0.92 -15.29
C GLU A 81 25.09 -1.20 -13.78
N LEU A 82 26.30 -1.27 -13.25
CA LEU A 82 26.55 -1.50 -11.84
C LEU A 82 26.05 -0.32 -11.00
N ARG A 83 26.24 0.91 -11.48
CA ARG A 83 25.72 2.14 -10.89
C ARG A 83 24.20 2.12 -10.79
N ARG A 84 23.52 1.69 -11.87
CA ARG A 84 22.05 1.58 -11.89
C ARG A 84 21.55 0.55 -10.87
N LYS A 85 22.13 -0.64 -10.85
CA LYS A 85 21.76 -1.71 -9.89
C LYS A 85 22.01 -1.28 -8.44
N LEU A 86 23.17 -0.70 -8.17
CA LEU A 86 23.53 -0.24 -6.82
C LEU A 86 22.61 0.90 -6.36
N ARG A 87 22.33 1.85 -7.25
CA ARG A 87 21.41 2.97 -6.95
C ARG A 87 20.02 2.46 -6.60
N LEU A 88 19.47 1.54 -7.38
CA LEU A 88 18.14 0.97 -7.11
C LEU A 88 18.12 0.21 -5.79
N LYS A 89 19.12 -0.63 -5.54
CA LYS A 89 19.21 -1.41 -4.30
C LYS A 89 19.41 -0.52 -3.07
N VAL A 90 20.31 0.45 -3.11
CA VAL A 90 20.52 1.39 -2.00
C VAL A 90 19.27 2.25 -1.79
N GLN A 91 18.66 2.75 -2.86
CA GLN A 91 17.49 3.60 -2.76
C GLN A 91 16.30 2.83 -2.17
N SER A 92 16.03 1.61 -2.61
CA SER A 92 14.92 0.80 -2.07
C SER A 92 15.18 0.41 -0.61
N THR A 93 16.33 -0.17 -0.33
CA THR A 93 16.64 -0.68 1.01
C THR A 93 16.75 0.45 2.04
N VAL A 94 17.59 1.45 1.79
CA VAL A 94 17.80 2.54 2.75
C VAL A 94 16.55 3.39 2.91
N TYR A 95 15.77 3.58 1.83
CA TYR A 95 14.51 4.29 1.91
C TYR A 95 13.49 3.55 2.78
N GLN A 96 13.34 2.24 2.59
CA GLN A 96 12.43 1.42 3.40
C GLN A 96 12.83 1.40 4.88
N TYR A 97 14.11 1.22 5.20
CA TYR A 97 14.61 1.25 6.58
C TYR A 97 14.47 2.63 7.25
N ASN A 98 14.51 3.69 6.46
CA ASN A 98 14.36 5.06 6.97
C ASN A 98 12.91 5.50 7.12
N LEU A 99 11.93 4.65 6.76
CA LEU A 99 10.52 4.96 6.94
C LEU A 99 10.02 4.47 8.30
N GLU A 100 9.24 5.30 8.94
CA GLU A 100 8.50 4.98 10.16
C GLU A 100 7.02 5.28 9.95
N LYS A 101 6.17 4.32 10.31
CA LYS A 101 4.74 4.56 10.35
C LYS A 101 4.41 5.27 11.65
N LYS A 102 4.14 6.56 11.57
CA LYS A 102 3.56 7.26 12.71
C LYS A 102 2.14 6.78 12.92
N GLU A 103 1.84 6.42 14.14
CA GLU A 103 0.47 6.16 14.56
C GLU A 103 -0.34 7.46 14.50
N LEU A 104 -1.59 7.33 14.08
CA LEU A 104 -2.50 8.45 14.06
C LEU A 104 -2.73 8.93 15.50
N ASN A 105 -2.71 10.24 15.71
CA ASN A 105 -3.02 10.84 17.01
C ASN A 105 -4.35 10.25 17.54
N PRO A 106 -4.39 9.74 18.78
CA PRO A 106 -5.58 9.13 19.36
C PRO A 106 -6.84 9.99 19.27
N GLU A 107 -6.71 11.28 19.52
CA GLU A 107 -7.82 12.22 19.42
C GLU A 107 -8.36 12.32 17.99
N THR A 108 -7.46 12.41 17.01
CA THR A 108 -7.83 12.41 15.58
C THR A 108 -8.49 11.10 15.17
N ARG A 109 -7.97 9.98 15.68
CA ARG A 109 -8.53 8.64 15.43
C ARG A 109 -9.98 8.56 15.94
N GLU A 110 -10.24 9.02 17.15
CA GLU A 110 -11.59 9.00 17.71
C GLU A 110 -12.56 9.95 16.97
N LYS A 111 -12.08 11.12 16.56
CA LYS A 111 -12.87 12.02 15.70
C LYS A 111 -13.25 11.37 14.38
N LEU A 112 -12.30 10.68 13.72
CA LEU A 112 -12.55 9.99 12.45
C LEU A 112 -13.51 8.81 12.63
N LYS A 113 -13.33 7.99 13.67
CA LYS A 113 -14.26 6.89 13.98
C LYS A 113 -15.69 7.42 14.17
N LYS A 114 -15.86 8.49 14.95
CA LYS A 114 -17.16 9.10 15.18
C LYS A 114 -17.76 9.65 13.88
N TYR A 115 -16.95 10.29 13.07
CA TYR A 115 -17.38 10.91 11.81
C TYR A 115 -17.83 9.86 10.79
N TYR A 116 -17.07 8.76 10.64
CA TYR A 116 -17.37 7.73 9.65
C TYR A 116 -18.25 6.59 10.14
N ARG A 117 -18.64 6.58 11.43
CA ARG A 117 -19.41 5.48 12.03
C ARG A 117 -20.66 5.10 11.24
N GLU A 118 -21.46 6.07 10.87
CA GLU A 118 -22.71 5.80 10.13
C GLU A 118 -22.43 5.27 8.72
N ASP A 119 -21.42 5.80 8.05
CA ASP A 119 -21.04 5.35 6.71
C ASP A 119 -20.48 3.91 6.75
N ILE A 120 -19.73 3.56 7.79
CA ILE A 120 -19.20 2.21 8.00
C ILE A 120 -20.35 1.23 8.25
N LEU A 121 -21.33 1.57 9.09
CA LEU A 121 -22.48 0.74 9.34
C LEU A 121 -23.34 0.52 8.08
N LYS A 122 -23.59 1.58 7.32
CA LYS A 122 -24.28 1.47 6.02
C LYS A 122 -23.49 0.61 5.01
N LEU A 123 -22.17 0.72 5.01
CA LEU A 123 -21.33 -0.12 4.17
C LEU A 123 -21.38 -1.58 4.59
N GLN A 124 -21.31 -1.86 5.89
CA GLN A 124 -21.42 -3.19 6.48
C GLN A 124 -22.70 -3.90 6.02
N GLU A 125 -23.84 -3.22 6.10
CA GLU A 125 -25.14 -3.73 5.62
C GLU A 125 -25.10 -3.98 4.10
N LEU A 126 -24.56 -3.01 3.35
CA LEU A 126 -24.55 -3.05 1.89
C LEU A 126 -23.74 -4.21 1.32
N ILE A 127 -22.59 -4.54 1.96
CA ILE A 127 -21.69 -5.62 1.50
C ILE A 127 -21.87 -6.92 2.28
N ASN A 128 -22.79 -6.93 3.26
CA ASN A 128 -23.07 -8.05 4.15
C ASN A 128 -21.81 -8.63 4.82
N ARG A 129 -20.96 -7.74 5.39
CA ARG A 129 -19.71 -8.10 6.08
C ARG A 129 -19.52 -7.29 7.34
N ASP A 130 -19.03 -7.94 8.41
CA ASP A 130 -18.70 -7.25 9.66
C ASP A 130 -17.49 -6.32 9.48
N LEU A 131 -17.72 -5.03 9.68
CA LEU A 131 -16.72 -3.97 9.70
C LEU A 131 -16.55 -3.37 11.10
N GLY A 132 -17.04 -4.04 12.13
CA GLY A 132 -16.98 -3.57 13.52
C GLY A 132 -15.56 -3.26 14.01
N SER A 133 -14.54 -3.90 13.44
CA SER A 133 -13.14 -3.60 13.73
C SER A 133 -12.69 -2.19 13.28
N TRP A 134 -13.40 -1.56 12.34
CA TRP A 134 -13.07 -0.22 11.84
C TRP A 134 -13.53 0.89 12.79
N ILE A 135 -14.49 0.57 13.67
CA ILE A 135 -15.11 1.51 14.62
C ILE A 135 -14.78 1.22 16.10
N LYS A 136 -13.93 0.22 16.36
CA LYS A 136 -13.39 -0.12 17.70
C LYS A 136 -12.09 0.65 18.04
#